data_e7559f859ad8137327ddfe2e3baf3514
#
_entry.id   e7559f859ad8137327ddfe2e3baf3514
#
_cell.length_a   1.000
_cell.length_b   1.000
_cell.length_c   1.000
_cell.angle_alpha   90.00
_cell.angle_beta   90.00
_cell.angle_gamma   90.00
#
_symmetry.space_group_name_H-M   'P 1'
#
loop_
_entity.id
_entity.type
_entity.pdbx_description
1 polymer ?
#
loop_
_entity_poly.entity_id
_entity_poly.type
_entity_poly.pdbx_seq_one_letter_code
_entity_poly.pdbx_strand_id
1 'polypeptide(L)'
;MIVKLNVKALTISSVAIFLFAAVLYPLLSQPLLEPFTQARLDALNQSGQPVLVAIHADWCSTCKTQERVLQELLPQAEFKRIRLLRVDFDQQRDVVQSFGAQYQSTLIAFKNGREVGRSTAEMSPVRIAELLRLSL
;
A
#
# COMPACT_ATOMS: atom_id res chain seq x y z
N MET A 1 -31.63 40.87 26.19
CA MET A 1 -32.23 39.63 25.62
C MET A 1 -31.13 38.55 25.63
N ILE A 2 -31.10 37.68 26.64
CA ILE A 2 -30.04 36.70 26.86
C ILE A 2 -30.46 35.44 26.09
N VAL A 3 -29.75 35.12 25.01
CA VAL A 3 -29.93 33.87 24.26
C VAL A 3 -29.40 32.74 25.14
N LYS A 4 -30.30 31.94 25.72
CA LYS A 4 -29.96 30.69 26.39
C LYS A 4 -29.42 29.69 25.36
N LEU A 5 -28.12 29.61 25.18
CA LEU A 5 -27.49 28.59 24.35
C LEU A 5 -27.81 27.22 24.96
N ASN A 6 -28.45 26.38 24.16
CA ASN A 6 -28.90 25.05 24.61
C ASN A 6 -27.72 24.08 24.68
N VAL A 7 -27.09 23.99 25.84
CA VAL A 7 -25.87 23.18 26.10
C VAL A 7 -26.05 21.72 25.73
N LYS A 8 -27.27 21.17 25.79
CA LYS A 8 -27.58 19.79 25.38
C LYS A 8 -27.42 19.54 23.87
N ALA A 9 -27.71 20.53 23.03
CA ALA A 9 -27.53 20.44 21.59
C ALA A 9 -26.04 20.47 21.20
N LEU A 10 -25.21 21.21 21.96
CA LEU A 10 -23.76 21.29 21.71
C LEU A 10 -23.03 19.98 22.03
N THR A 11 -23.46 19.26 23.09
CA THR A 11 -22.83 17.99 23.48
C THR A 11 -23.11 16.85 22.50
N ILE A 12 -24.33 16.78 21.96
CA ILE A 12 -24.69 15.77 20.96
C ILE A 12 -23.92 15.97 19.65
N SER A 13 -23.72 17.23 19.25
CA SER A 13 -22.94 17.56 18.05
C SER A 13 -21.47 17.18 18.20
N SER A 14 -20.88 17.42 19.38
CA SER A 14 -19.48 17.07 19.65
C SER A 14 -19.24 15.56 19.62
N VAL A 15 -20.10 14.76 20.23
CA VAL A 15 -20.00 13.30 20.25
C VAL A 15 -20.17 12.73 18.83
N ALA A 16 -21.08 13.26 18.03
CA ALA A 16 -21.27 12.83 16.64
C ALA A 16 -20.03 13.12 15.78
N ILE A 17 -19.38 14.27 15.97
CA ILE A 17 -18.14 14.63 15.27
C ILE A 17 -16.99 13.71 15.68
N PHE A 18 -16.85 13.40 16.98
CA PHE A 18 -15.81 12.47 17.46
C PHE A 18 -16.03 11.05 16.94
N LEU A 19 -17.25 10.54 16.91
CA LEU A 19 -17.58 9.22 16.38
C LEU A 19 -17.33 9.17 14.86
N PHE A 20 -17.69 10.21 14.12
CA PHE A 20 -17.44 10.30 12.69
C PHE A 20 -15.94 10.37 12.37
N ALA A 21 -15.17 11.15 13.13
CA ALA A 21 -13.73 11.24 13.02
C ALA A 21 -13.06 9.90 13.37
N ALA A 22 -13.50 9.20 14.40
CA ALA A 22 -12.97 7.90 14.80
C ALA A 22 -13.19 6.80 13.76
N VAL A 23 -14.26 6.86 12.97
CA VAL A 23 -14.54 5.94 11.86
C VAL A 23 -13.75 6.34 10.60
N LEU A 24 -13.58 7.63 10.35
CA LEU A 24 -12.89 8.12 9.14
C LEU A 24 -11.36 8.04 9.26
N TYR A 25 -10.82 8.19 10.47
CA TYR A 25 -9.37 8.21 10.69
C TYR A 25 -8.64 6.93 10.22
N PRO A 26 -9.09 5.70 10.53
CA PRO A 26 -8.46 4.48 10.03
C PRO A 26 -8.62 4.28 8.51
N LEU A 27 -9.63 4.88 7.88
CA LEU A 27 -9.81 4.85 6.43
C LEU A 27 -8.82 5.77 5.69
N LEU A 28 -8.33 6.83 6.37
CA LEU A 28 -7.39 7.80 5.80
C LEU A 28 -5.92 7.45 6.07
N SER A 29 -5.64 6.70 7.13
CA SER A 29 -4.27 6.30 7.54
C SER A 29 -3.96 4.85 7.15
N GLN A 30 -3.98 4.57 5.86
CA GLN A 30 -3.55 3.26 5.35
C GLN A 30 -2.02 3.17 5.43
N PRO A 31 -1.46 2.10 6.03
CA PRO A 31 -0.02 1.92 6.05
C PRO A 31 0.53 1.86 4.63
N LEU A 32 1.71 2.43 4.44
CA LEU A 32 2.39 2.43 3.14
C LEU A 32 2.70 1.01 2.67
N LEU A 33 3.04 0.14 3.60
CA LEU A 33 3.39 -1.26 3.37
C LEU A 33 2.38 -2.14 4.12
N GLU A 34 1.70 -2.99 3.37
CA GLU A 34 0.72 -3.95 3.89
C GLU A 34 1.23 -5.38 3.71
N PRO A 35 1.05 -6.28 4.69
CA PRO A 35 1.30 -7.70 4.48
C PRO A 35 0.43 -8.23 3.34
N PHE A 36 1.02 -9.08 2.50
CA PHE A 36 0.29 -9.69 1.39
C PHE A 36 -0.75 -10.70 1.90
N THR A 37 -1.96 -10.58 1.40
CA THR A 37 -2.96 -11.65 1.37
C THR A 37 -3.62 -11.67 0.00
N GLN A 38 -4.03 -12.84 -0.50
CA GLN A 38 -4.74 -12.94 -1.77
C GLN A 38 -6.02 -12.11 -1.77
N ALA A 39 -6.79 -12.18 -0.69
CA ALA A 39 -8.02 -11.40 -0.53
C ALA A 39 -7.78 -9.87 -0.64
N ARG A 40 -6.63 -9.40 -0.11
CA ARG A 40 -6.27 -7.98 -0.19
C ARG A 40 -5.90 -7.58 -1.63
N LEU A 41 -5.11 -8.39 -2.31
CA LEU A 41 -4.78 -8.15 -3.71
C LEU A 41 -6.04 -8.13 -4.58
N ASP A 42 -6.95 -9.10 -4.39
CA ASP A 42 -8.20 -9.18 -5.15
C ASP A 42 -9.10 -7.96 -4.91
N ALA A 43 -9.24 -7.51 -3.67
CA ALA A 43 -10.01 -6.31 -3.33
C ALA A 43 -9.43 -5.03 -3.97
N LEU A 44 -8.11 -4.88 -3.97
CA LEU A 44 -7.43 -3.74 -4.62
C LEU A 44 -7.61 -3.78 -6.14
N ASN A 45 -7.46 -4.95 -6.74
CA ASN A 45 -7.65 -5.15 -8.18
C ASN A 45 -9.09 -4.86 -8.62
N GLN A 46 -10.09 -5.33 -7.85
CA GLN A 46 -11.51 -5.06 -8.12
C GLN A 46 -11.85 -3.57 -8.01
N SER A 47 -11.20 -2.84 -7.12
CA SER A 47 -11.39 -1.39 -6.97
C SER A 47 -10.59 -0.56 -7.98
N GLY A 48 -9.82 -1.19 -8.88
CA GLY A 48 -8.98 -0.51 -9.86
C GLY A 48 -7.79 0.24 -9.25
N GLN A 49 -7.39 -0.13 -8.03
CA GLN A 49 -6.21 0.46 -7.38
C GLN A 49 -4.93 -0.07 -8.02
N PRO A 50 -3.95 0.80 -8.32
CA PRO A 50 -2.62 0.37 -8.72
C PRO A 50 -1.92 -0.32 -7.55
N VAL A 51 -1.30 -1.48 -7.81
CA VAL A 51 -0.65 -2.29 -6.77
C VAL A 51 0.79 -2.59 -7.18
N LEU A 52 1.69 -2.52 -6.21
CA LEU A 52 3.01 -3.11 -6.27
C LEU A 52 3.08 -4.27 -5.28
N VAL A 53 3.45 -5.44 -5.76
CA VAL A 53 3.78 -6.59 -4.91
C VAL A 53 5.30 -6.66 -4.79
N ALA A 54 5.82 -6.67 -3.56
CA ALA A 54 7.24 -6.79 -3.27
C ALA A 54 7.51 -8.13 -2.59
N ILE A 55 8.30 -8.99 -3.24
CA ILE A 55 8.76 -10.25 -2.66
C ILE A 55 10.04 -9.97 -1.87
N HIS A 56 9.96 -10.09 -0.55
CA HIS A 56 10.95 -9.62 0.40
C HIS A 56 11.41 -10.75 1.33
N ALA A 57 12.68 -10.71 1.72
CA ALA A 57 13.22 -11.50 2.81
C ALA A 57 13.99 -10.60 3.78
N ASP A 58 13.84 -10.82 5.08
CA ASP A 58 14.43 -9.95 6.11
C ASP A 58 15.97 -9.98 6.13
N TRP A 59 16.57 -11.08 5.71
CA TRP A 59 18.02 -11.25 5.57
C TRP A 59 18.60 -10.64 4.28
N CYS A 60 17.77 -10.22 3.34
CA CYS A 60 18.17 -9.76 2.02
C CYS A 60 18.54 -8.27 2.02
N SER A 61 19.79 -7.94 1.78
CA SER A 61 20.28 -6.55 1.71
C SER A 61 19.67 -5.75 0.55
N THR A 62 19.50 -6.38 -0.61
CA THR A 62 18.86 -5.78 -1.78
C THR A 62 17.40 -5.42 -1.49
N CYS A 63 16.66 -6.30 -0.80
CA CYS A 63 15.27 -6.03 -0.39
C CYS A 63 15.18 -4.81 0.52
N LYS A 64 16.10 -4.68 1.49
CA LYS A 64 16.16 -3.51 2.38
C LYS A 64 16.47 -2.21 1.63
N THR A 65 17.30 -2.29 0.59
CA THR A 65 17.57 -1.13 -0.27
C THR A 65 16.34 -0.76 -1.10
N GLN A 66 15.66 -1.73 -1.70
CA GLN A 66 14.39 -1.50 -2.41
C GLN A 66 13.33 -0.88 -1.51
N GLU A 67 13.20 -1.38 -0.28
CA GLU A 67 12.23 -0.85 0.69
C GLU A 67 12.50 0.63 1.00
N ARG A 68 13.76 1.03 1.23
CA ARG A 68 14.11 2.46 1.42
C ARG A 68 13.73 3.31 0.22
N VAL A 69 14.04 2.85 -1.00
CA VAL A 69 13.67 3.56 -2.23
C VAL A 69 12.15 3.69 -2.36
N LEU A 70 11.40 2.64 -2.06
CA LEU A 70 9.93 2.67 -2.08
C LEU A 70 9.36 3.60 -1.01
N GLN A 71 9.95 3.66 0.19
CA GLN A 71 9.56 4.61 1.24
C GLN A 71 9.76 6.08 0.83
N GLU A 72 10.72 6.36 -0.05
CA GLU A 72 10.97 7.71 -0.59
C GLU A 72 10.06 8.03 -1.79
N LEU A 73 9.75 7.06 -2.63
CA LEU A 73 8.97 7.27 -3.86
C LEU A 73 7.46 7.28 -3.62
N LEU A 74 6.92 6.30 -2.88
CA LEU A 74 5.48 6.11 -2.75
C LEU A 74 4.71 7.27 -2.10
N PRO A 75 5.28 8.08 -1.17
CA PRO A 75 4.61 9.27 -0.65
C PRO A 75 4.51 10.42 -1.65
N GLN A 76 5.27 10.40 -2.74
CA GLN A 76 5.23 11.47 -3.74
C GLN A 76 3.85 11.53 -4.42
N ALA A 77 3.45 12.74 -4.83
CA ALA A 77 2.13 13.00 -5.41
C ALA A 77 1.81 12.08 -6.59
N GLU A 78 2.82 11.72 -7.38
CA GLU A 78 2.71 10.82 -8.53
C GLU A 78 2.33 9.39 -8.11
N PHE A 79 2.91 8.87 -7.01
CA PHE A 79 2.82 7.46 -6.64
C PHE A 79 1.90 7.16 -5.45
N LYS A 80 1.40 8.19 -4.74
CA LYS A 80 0.62 8.03 -3.48
C LYS A 80 -0.62 7.14 -3.59
N ARG A 81 -1.10 6.86 -4.80
CA ARG A 81 -2.23 5.95 -5.04
C ARG A 81 -1.82 4.48 -5.08
N ILE A 82 -0.54 4.18 -5.29
CA ILE A 82 -0.04 2.82 -5.40
C ILE A 82 -0.06 2.17 -4.01
N ARG A 83 -0.61 0.97 -3.93
CA ARG A 83 -0.63 0.15 -2.70
C ARG A 83 0.51 -0.85 -2.77
N LEU A 84 1.30 -0.91 -1.72
CA LEU A 84 2.43 -1.83 -1.61
C LEU A 84 2.04 -3.04 -0.76
N LEU A 85 2.03 -4.23 -1.35
CA LEU A 85 1.83 -5.50 -0.67
C LEU A 85 3.16 -6.25 -0.57
N ARG A 86 3.55 -6.63 0.65
CA ARG A 86 4.79 -7.36 0.91
C ARG A 86 4.51 -8.86 1.08
N VAL A 87 5.10 -9.66 0.22
CA VAL A 87 5.14 -11.13 0.32
C VAL A 87 6.42 -11.53 1.05
N ASP A 88 6.29 -12.33 2.10
CA ASP A 88 7.44 -12.93 2.78
C ASP A 88 7.96 -14.13 1.98
N PHE A 89 9.19 -14.02 1.47
CA PHE A 89 9.80 -15.04 0.62
C PHE A 89 9.97 -16.38 1.33
N ASP A 90 10.23 -16.38 2.62
CA ASP A 90 10.51 -17.59 3.39
C ASP A 90 9.22 -18.26 3.92
N GLN A 91 8.23 -17.45 4.32
CA GLN A 91 7.00 -17.93 4.94
C GLN A 91 5.85 -18.16 3.95
N GLN A 92 5.86 -17.48 2.79
CA GLN A 92 4.79 -17.53 1.78
C GLN A 92 5.28 -18.15 0.46
N ARG A 93 5.93 -19.31 0.53
CA ARG A 93 6.56 -19.98 -0.63
C ARG A 93 5.57 -20.31 -1.74
N ASP A 94 4.37 -20.72 -1.40
CA ASP A 94 3.27 -21.00 -2.33
C ASP A 94 2.83 -19.72 -3.07
N VAL A 95 2.76 -18.60 -2.38
CA VAL A 95 2.47 -17.28 -2.99
C VAL A 95 3.60 -16.86 -3.93
N VAL A 96 4.86 -17.02 -3.51
CA VAL A 96 6.03 -16.71 -4.36
C VAL A 96 5.97 -17.52 -5.66
N GLN A 97 5.65 -18.81 -5.56
CA GLN A 97 5.49 -19.69 -6.72
C GLN A 97 4.30 -19.29 -7.61
N SER A 98 3.17 -18.89 -7.02
CA SER A 98 1.98 -18.46 -7.76
C SER A 98 2.24 -17.21 -8.61
N PHE A 99 3.16 -16.33 -8.16
CA PHE A 99 3.65 -15.20 -8.96
C PHE A 99 4.71 -15.60 -9.99
N GLY A 100 5.09 -16.86 -10.07
CA GLY A 100 6.18 -17.32 -10.94
C GLY A 100 7.54 -16.69 -10.60
N ALA A 101 7.70 -16.22 -9.36
CA ALA A 101 8.95 -15.63 -8.89
C ALA A 101 9.90 -16.71 -8.37
N GLN A 102 11.16 -16.60 -8.74
CA GLN A 102 12.23 -17.53 -8.32
C GLN A 102 13.09 -16.95 -7.21
N TYR A 103 13.10 -15.63 -7.08
CA TYR A 103 14.00 -14.91 -6.17
C TYR A 103 13.24 -13.87 -5.36
N GLN A 104 13.73 -13.61 -4.15
CA GLN A 104 13.43 -12.41 -3.38
C GLN A 104 13.90 -11.14 -4.14
N SER A 105 13.63 -9.96 -3.62
CA SER A 105 13.92 -8.68 -4.30
C SER A 105 13.19 -8.53 -5.64
N THR A 106 12.08 -9.23 -5.81
CA THR A 106 11.24 -9.11 -7.01
C THR A 106 10.09 -8.15 -6.74
N LEU A 107 10.00 -7.12 -7.58
CA LEU A 107 8.91 -6.14 -7.59
C LEU A 107 8.00 -6.45 -8.78
N ILE A 108 6.68 -6.52 -8.55
CA ILE A 108 5.69 -6.84 -9.58
C ILE A 108 4.61 -5.76 -9.56
N ALA A 109 4.47 -5.03 -10.66
CA ALA A 109 3.50 -3.96 -10.81
C ALA A 109 2.20 -4.46 -11.44
N PHE A 110 1.06 -4.10 -10.83
CA PHE A 110 -0.28 -4.46 -11.32
C PHE A 110 -1.09 -3.20 -11.64
N LYS A 111 -1.84 -3.28 -12.74
CA LYS A 111 -2.85 -2.30 -13.16
C LYS A 111 -4.13 -3.02 -13.54
N ASN A 112 -5.24 -2.64 -12.91
CA ASN A 112 -6.55 -3.25 -13.16
C ASN A 112 -6.53 -4.81 -13.10
N GLY A 113 -5.84 -5.35 -12.08
CA GLY A 113 -5.73 -6.78 -11.85
C GLY A 113 -4.80 -7.54 -12.79
N ARG A 114 -4.06 -6.85 -13.67
CA ARG A 114 -3.09 -7.46 -14.59
C ARG A 114 -1.68 -7.04 -14.23
N GLU A 115 -0.76 -7.98 -14.26
CA GLU A 115 0.67 -7.65 -14.21
C GLU A 115 1.06 -6.83 -15.44
N VAL A 116 1.68 -5.68 -15.20
CA VAL A 116 2.13 -4.75 -16.26
C VAL A 116 3.64 -4.62 -16.32
N GLY A 117 4.36 -5.16 -15.35
CA GLY A 117 5.81 -5.20 -15.35
C GLY A 117 6.36 -5.82 -14.08
N ARG A 118 7.60 -6.27 -14.17
CA ARG A 118 8.37 -6.76 -13.01
C ARG A 118 9.84 -6.45 -13.14
N SER A 119 10.53 -6.41 -12.01
CA SER A 119 11.98 -6.35 -11.92
C SER A 119 12.48 -7.17 -10.76
N THR A 120 13.68 -7.75 -10.90
CA THR A 120 14.34 -8.50 -9.84
C THR A 120 15.69 -7.85 -9.54
N ALA A 121 16.02 -7.69 -8.26
CA ALA A 121 17.25 -7.08 -7.76
C ALA A 121 17.51 -5.63 -8.21
N GLU A 122 16.51 -4.93 -8.75
CA GLU A 122 16.66 -3.52 -9.12
C GLU A 122 16.71 -2.63 -7.87
N MET A 123 17.70 -1.75 -7.79
CA MET A 123 17.91 -0.83 -6.66
C MET A 123 17.93 0.64 -7.09
N SER A 124 17.95 0.91 -8.41
CA SER A 124 17.95 2.28 -8.92
C SER A 124 16.59 2.96 -8.67
N PRO A 125 16.55 4.11 -7.97
CA PRO A 125 15.29 4.85 -7.78
C PRO A 125 14.60 5.21 -9.10
N VAL A 126 15.36 5.53 -10.13
CA VAL A 126 14.82 5.88 -11.46
C VAL A 126 14.11 4.68 -12.08
N ARG A 127 14.76 3.50 -12.07
CA ARG A 127 14.19 2.28 -12.65
C ARG A 127 12.98 1.78 -11.87
N ILE A 128 13.02 1.89 -10.53
CA ILE A 128 11.87 1.55 -9.69
C ILE A 128 10.72 2.52 -9.97
N ALA A 129 10.98 3.83 -10.12
CA ALA A 129 9.96 4.80 -10.50
C ALA A 129 9.36 4.51 -11.88
N GLU A 130 10.15 4.09 -12.87
CA GLU A 130 9.65 3.64 -14.18
C GLU A 130 8.70 2.45 -14.04
N LEU A 131 9.06 1.45 -13.24
CA LEU A 131 8.19 0.30 -12.96
C LEU A 131 6.87 0.73 -12.29
N LEU A 132 6.93 1.64 -11.30
CA LEU A 132 5.76 2.18 -10.62
C LEU A 132 4.80 2.88 -11.59
N ARG A 133 5.33 3.64 -12.57
CA ARG A 133 4.52 4.34 -13.58
C ARG A 133 3.70 3.40 -14.44
N LEU A 134 4.17 2.19 -14.69
CA LEU A 134 3.41 1.20 -15.46
C LEU A 134 2.07 0.84 -14.78
N SER A 135 1.99 0.93 -13.45
CA SER A 135 0.78 0.62 -12.69
C SER A 135 -0.24 1.78 -12.67
N LEU A 136 0.15 2.99 -13.04
CA LEU A 136 -0.70 4.17 -13.06
C LEU A 136 -1.48 4.28 -14.39
#